data_6e6d61f92fab73adcee2dc4c009410d1
#
_entry.id   6e6d61f92fab73adcee2dc4c009410d1
#
_cell.length_a   1.000
_cell.length_b   1.000
_cell.length_c   1.000
_cell.angle_alpha   90.00
_cell.angle_beta   90.00
_cell.angle_gamma   90.00
#
_symmetry.space_group_name_H-M   'P 1'
#
loop_
_entity.id
_entity.type
_entity.pdbx_description
1 polymer ?
#
loop_
_entity_poly.entity_id
_entity_poly.type
_entity_poly.pdbx_seq_one_letter_code
_entity_poly.pdbx_strand_id
1 'polypeptide(L)'
;MKLSKRQEQIIAVVKEHQPVSGERISDILAVSRATLRSDLSFLTLSGILKASPKVGYTYESDNMEAFFFFDVFQTKVQEIMSPPLMVAQDTSIRDAITNLFMYDVGSLYVMDEAKELLGVLSRKDLLRASLNTNIDGTPVAVCMTRVPHVKTCTPEFPILEAADTLQKYEVDSLPVVEKENPKKVIGKITKTKILTYITQQAKEAAQNR
;
A
#
# COMPACT_ATOMS: atom_id res chain seq x y z
N MET A 1 4.77 7.20 12.71
CA MET A 1 5.87 6.36 13.25
C MET A 1 6.85 7.24 14.01
N LYS A 2 7.40 6.77 15.14
CA LYS A 2 8.45 7.50 15.89
C LYS A 2 9.82 6.95 15.50
N LEU A 3 10.82 7.82 15.46
CA LEU A 3 12.21 7.39 15.37
C LEU A 3 12.51 6.33 16.44
N SER A 4 13.26 5.31 16.09
CA SER A 4 13.75 4.40 17.11
C SER A 4 14.68 5.15 18.08
N LYS A 5 14.76 4.71 19.33
CA LYS A 5 15.70 5.29 20.32
C LYS A 5 17.13 5.39 19.77
N ARG A 6 17.54 4.40 18.96
CA ARG A 6 18.88 4.39 18.36
C ARG A 6 19.02 5.46 17.26
N GLN A 7 17.99 5.68 16.44
CA GLN A 7 17.99 6.74 15.44
C GLN A 7 18.02 8.13 16.07
N GLU A 8 17.28 8.35 17.16
CA GLU A 8 17.35 9.58 17.95
C GLU A 8 18.76 9.81 18.52
N GLN A 9 19.39 8.76 19.04
CA GLN A 9 20.77 8.83 19.53
C GLN A 9 21.78 9.17 18.42
N ILE A 10 21.62 8.56 17.22
CA ILE A 10 22.46 8.88 16.06
C ILE A 10 22.33 10.36 15.68
N ILE A 11 21.10 10.87 15.62
CA ILE A 11 20.85 12.29 15.31
C ILE A 11 21.50 13.20 16.36
N ALA A 12 21.37 12.88 17.64
CA ALA A 12 21.99 13.65 18.72
C ALA A 12 23.53 13.69 18.57
N VAL A 13 24.16 12.54 18.34
CA VAL A 13 25.63 12.46 18.12
C VAL A 13 26.04 13.25 16.89
N VAL A 14 25.29 13.20 15.79
CA VAL A 14 25.62 13.96 14.58
C VAL A 14 25.45 15.46 14.82
N LYS A 15 24.35 15.90 15.47
CA LYS A 15 24.16 17.33 15.82
C LYS A 15 25.32 17.90 16.64
N GLU A 16 25.87 17.10 17.56
CA GLU A 16 26.96 17.54 18.47
C GLU A 16 28.34 17.51 17.82
N HIS A 17 28.58 16.53 16.92
CA HIS A 17 29.93 16.24 16.44
C HIS A 17 30.13 16.43 14.93
N GLN A 18 29.17 17.02 14.23
CA GLN A 18 29.20 17.15 12.77
C GLN A 18 30.34 18.04 12.25
N PRO A 19 30.99 17.67 11.13
CA PRO A 19 30.79 16.40 10.39
C PRO A 19 31.44 15.22 11.12
N VAL A 20 30.73 14.10 11.20
CA VAL A 20 31.15 12.90 11.94
C VAL A 20 31.15 11.65 11.10
N SER A 21 32.20 10.82 11.20
CA SER A 21 32.26 9.56 10.44
C SER A 21 31.35 8.48 11.05
N GLY A 22 30.90 7.54 10.22
CA GLY A 22 30.12 6.39 10.70
C GLY A 22 30.90 5.54 11.72
N GLU A 23 32.24 5.53 11.66
CA GLU A 23 33.12 4.88 12.63
C GLU A 23 33.04 5.56 14.00
N ARG A 24 33.16 6.87 14.01
CA ARG A 24 33.05 7.65 15.23
C ARG A 24 31.67 7.56 15.88
N ILE A 25 30.59 7.50 15.08
CA ILE A 25 29.24 7.25 15.59
C ILE A 25 29.15 5.85 16.23
N SER A 26 29.75 4.83 15.58
CA SER A 26 29.85 3.46 16.10
C SER A 26 30.52 3.40 17.46
N ASP A 27 31.64 4.12 17.60
CA ASP A 27 32.41 4.17 18.86
C ASP A 27 31.64 4.86 19.99
N ILE A 28 31.01 6.02 19.69
CA ILE A 28 30.23 6.79 20.68
C ILE A 28 29.02 6.01 21.18
N LEU A 29 28.32 5.33 20.28
CA LEU A 29 27.11 4.58 20.63
C LEU A 29 27.36 3.14 21.06
N ALA A 30 28.63 2.68 21.03
CA ALA A 30 29.05 1.32 21.35
C ALA A 30 28.24 0.24 20.55
N VAL A 31 27.97 0.50 19.27
CA VAL A 31 27.26 -0.42 18.38
C VAL A 31 28.09 -0.72 17.13
N SER A 32 27.91 -1.91 16.55
CA SER A 32 28.67 -2.30 15.36
C SER A 32 28.31 -1.43 14.14
N ARG A 33 29.26 -1.23 13.22
CA ARG A 33 29.03 -0.56 11.94
C ARG A 33 27.92 -1.24 11.11
N ALA A 34 27.84 -2.57 11.16
CA ALA A 34 26.80 -3.32 10.47
C ALA A 34 25.40 -2.96 11.00
N THR A 35 25.28 -2.81 12.31
CA THR A 35 24.03 -2.40 12.98
C THR A 35 23.63 -0.96 12.63
N LEU A 36 24.61 -0.05 12.52
CA LEU A 36 24.34 1.35 12.19
C LEU A 36 24.00 1.57 10.72
N ARG A 37 24.43 0.67 9.84
CA ARG A 37 24.33 0.88 8.38
C ARG A 37 22.90 1.10 7.92
N SER A 38 21.95 0.32 8.44
CA SER A 38 20.53 0.47 8.12
C SER A 38 19.95 1.78 8.62
N ASP A 39 20.31 2.19 9.86
CA ASP A 39 19.82 3.44 10.44
C ASP A 39 20.43 4.66 9.76
N LEU A 40 21.72 4.65 9.46
CA LEU A 40 22.40 5.73 8.73
C LEU A 40 21.84 5.86 7.29
N SER A 41 21.63 4.73 6.61
CA SER A 41 20.97 4.74 5.29
C SER A 41 19.56 5.32 5.38
N PHE A 42 18.80 4.90 6.38
CA PHE A 42 17.46 5.42 6.64
C PHE A 42 17.48 6.95 6.88
N LEU A 43 18.31 7.43 7.82
CA LEU A 43 18.40 8.86 8.15
C LEU A 43 18.92 9.71 6.98
N THR A 44 19.74 9.14 6.11
CA THR A 44 20.23 9.82 4.91
C THR A 44 19.17 9.87 3.82
N LEU A 45 18.46 8.77 3.57
CA LEU A 45 17.37 8.72 2.60
C LEU A 45 16.18 9.60 3.00
N SER A 46 15.92 9.73 4.31
CA SER A 46 14.90 10.63 4.84
C SER A 46 15.33 12.12 4.87
N GLY A 47 16.55 12.45 4.43
CA GLY A 47 17.03 13.84 4.40
C GLY A 47 17.31 14.46 5.79
N ILE A 48 17.26 13.66 6.86
CA ILE A 48 17.63 14.11 8.21
C ILE A 48 19.16 14.28 8.31
N LEU A 49 19.89 13.34 7.72
CA LEU A 49 21.34 13.42 7.62
C LEU A 49 21.76 13.52 6.15
N LYS A 50 22.88 14.21 5.91
CA LYS A 50 23.58 14.20 4.63
C LYS A 50 24.88 13.44 4.80
N ALA A 51 25.11 12.47 3.90
CA ALA A 51 26.37 11.74 3.83
C ALA A 51 27.27 12.37 2.77
N SER A 52 28.47 12.81 3.16
CA SER A 52 29.49 13.36 2.24
C SER A 52 30.69 12.42 2.21
N PRO A 53 31.09 11.90 1.02
CA PRO A 53 32.26 11.03 0.90
C PRO A 53 33.50 11.67 1.49
N LYS A 54 34.29 10.91 2.32
CA LYS A 54 35.50 11.33 3.02
C LYS A 54 35.31 12.40 4.11
N VAL A 55 34.12 12.98 4.24
CA VAL A 55 33.81 14.00 5.26
C VAL A 55 32.99 13.38 6.40
N GLY A 56 31.99 12.60 6.11
CA GLY A 56 31.12 11.98 7.10
C GLY A 56 29.67 12.43 6.97
N TYR A 57 28.95 12.38 8.09
CA TYR A 57 27.55 12.74 8.21
C TYR A 57 27.40 14.12 8.83
N THR A 58 26.50 14.91 8.26
CA THR A 58 26.06 16.21 8.79
C THR A 58 24.54 16.15 8.98
N TYR A 59 24.07 16.90 9.96
CA TYR A 59 22.66 17.10 10.18
C TYR A 59 22.13 18.15 9.18
N GLU A 60 21.06 17.83 8.46
CA GLU A 60 20.47 18.75 7.46
C GLU A 60 19.20 19.44 8.00
N SER A 61 18.27 18.65 8.54
CA SER A 61 17.00 19.21 9.00
C SER A 61 16.21 18.21 9.86
N ASP A 62 15.30 18.74 10.69
CA ASP A 62 14.22 17.96 11.32
C ASP A 62 13.09 17.69 10.30
N ASN A 63 13.43 17.40 9.04
CA ASN A 63 12.46 17.34 7.96
C ASN A 63 11.55 16.09 8.10
N MET A 64 10.48 16.26 8.87
CA MET A 64 9.43 15.26 9.05
C MET A 64 8.72 14.89 7.73
N GLU A 65 8.82 15.73 6.71
CA GLU A 65 8.22 15.49 5.38
C GLU A 65 8.94 14.37 4.65
N ALA A 66 10.28 14.35 4.70
CA ALA A 66 11.04 13.24 4.12
C ALA A 66 10.77 11.92 4.83
N PHE A 67 10.52 11.97 6.14
CA PHE A 67 10.12 10.81 6.95
C PHE A 67 8.76 10.23 6.52
N PHE A 68 7.79 11.13 6.30
CA PHE A 68 6.47 10.77 5.78
C PHE A 68 6.56 10.05 4.42
N PHE A 69 7.34 10.60 3.49
CA PHE A 69 7.53 9.98 2.18
C PHE A 69 8.19 8.60 2.30
N PHE A 70 9.21 8.47 3.13
CA PHE A 70 9.89 7.17 3.32
C PHE A 70 8.94 6.09 3.85
N ASP A 71 8.11 6.41 4.86
CA ASP A 71 7.15 5.49 5.45
C ASP A 71 6.11 5.04 4.41
N VAL A 72 5.56 5.99 3.64
CA VAL A 72 4.63 5.68 2.55
C VAL A 72 5.28 4.80 1.48
N PHE A 73 6.54 5.03 1.13
CA PHE A 73 7.29 4.22 0.15
C PHE A 73 7.54 2.78 0.62
N GLN A 74 7.69 2.55 1.92
CA GLN A 74 7.96 1.22 2.47
C GLN A 74 6.70 0.42 2.81
N THR A 75 5.55 1.10 2.95
CA THR A 75 4.29 0.45 3.34
C THR A 75 3.84 -0.57 2.30
N LYS A 76 3.48 -1.75 2.78
CA LYS A 76 2.98 -2.84 1.94
C LYS A 76 1.46 -2.91 1.94
N VAL A 77 0.90 -3.48 0.90
CA VAL A 77 -0.55 -3.66 0.74
C VAL A 77 -1.17 -4.37 1.93
N GLN A 78 -0.52 -5.40 2.50
CA GLN A 78 -1.03 -6.15 3.65
C GLN A 78 -1.31 -5.30 4.89
N GLU A 79 -0.61 -4.17 5.04
CA GLU A 79 -0.75 -3.29 6.20
C GLU A 79 -2.04 -2.46 6.16
N ILE A 80 -2.58 -2.27 4.95
CA ILE A 80 -3.75 -1.41 4.76
C ILE A 80 -4.89 -2.06 3.96
N MET A 81 -4.72 -3.28 3.43
CA MET A 81 -5.76 -3.96 2.67
C MET A 81 -7.02 -4.17 3.51
N SER A 82 -8.15 -4.35 2.82
CA SER A 82 -9.46 -4.61 3.43
C SER A 82 -9.98 -5.97 2.99
N PRO A 83 -10.93 -6.58 3.72
CA PRO A 83 -11.59 -7.81 3.28
C PRO A 83 -12.24 -7.64 1.90
N PRO A 84 -12.16 -8.63 1.00
CA PRO A 84 -12.83 -8.61 -0.28
C PRO A 84 -14.32 -8.97 -0.10
N LEU A 85 -15.19 -8.47 -0.97
CA LEU A 85 -16.55 -8.99 -1.09
C LEU A 85 -16.61 -9.92 -2.29
N MET A 86 -16.82 -11.21 -2.02
CA MET A 86 -16.87 -12.27 -3.02
C MET A 86 -18.31 -12.61 -3.35
N VAL A 87 -18.58 -12.90 -4.62
CA VAL A 87 -19.88 -13.39 -5.11
C VAL A 87 -19.66 -14.60 -6.02
N ALA A 88 -20.64 -15.50 -6.10
CA ALA A 88 -20.60 -16.62 -7.04
C ALA A 88 -20.84 -16.14 -8.47
N GLN A 89 -20.36 -16.88 -9.45
CA GLN A 89 -20.47 -16.52 -10.87
C GLN A 89 -21.92 -16.50 -11.39
N ASP A 90 -22.82 -17.21 -10.76
CA ASP A 90 -24.26 -17.31 -11.07
C ASP A 90 -25.12 -16.28 -10.32
N THR A 91 -24.52 -15.47 -9.44
CA THR A 91 -25.20 -14.35 -8.77
C THR A 91 -25.88 -13.45 -9.80
N SER A 92 -27.13 -13.06 -9.56
CA SER A 92 -27.85 -12.15 -10.46
C SER A 92 -27.24 -10.74 -10.46
N ILE A 93 -27.38 -10.01 -11.56
CA ILE A 93 -26.95 -8.60 -11.63
C ILE A 93 -27.68 -7.78 -10.56
N ARG A 94 -28.97 -8.05 -10.29
CA ARG A 94 -29.73 -7.39 -9.22
C ARG A 94 -29.09 -7.60 -7.85
N ASP A 95 -28.77 -8.84 -7.49
CA ASP A 95 -28.17 -9.17 -6.20
C ASP A 95 -26.77 -8.58 -6.08
N ALA A 96 -26.01 -8.57 -7.15
CA ALA A 96 -24.70 -7.91 -7.19
C ALA A 96 -24.82 -6.39 -6.95
N ILE A 97 -25.78 -5.71 -7.56
CA ILE A 97 -26.08 -4.30 -7.32
C ILE A 97 -26.47 -4.10 -5.86
N THR A 98 -27.37 -4.93 -5.34
CA THR A 98 -27.79 -4.88 -3.93
C THR A 98 -26.61 -5.02 -2.98
N ASN A 99 -25.70 -5.97 -3.24
CA ASN A 99 -24.50 -6.18 -2.45
C ASN A 99 -23.57 -4.96 -2.45
N LEU A 100 -23.40 -4.28 -3.60
CA LEU A 100 -22.60 -3.04 -3.65
C LEU A 100 -23.13 -1.96 -2.69
N PHE A 101 -24.46 -1.80 -2.63
CA PHE A 101 -25.10 -0.80 -1.76
C PHE A 101 -25.10 -1.24 -0.29
N MET A 102 -25.45 -2.49 -0.01
CA MET A 102 -25.55 -2.99 1.37
C MET A 102 -24.21 -2.97 2.10
N TYR A 103 -23.13 -3.26 1.38
CA TYR A 103 -21.78 -3.32 1.97
C TYR A 103 -20.93 -2.09 1.67
N ASP A 104 -21.50 -1.07 1.01
CA ASP A 104 -20.82 0.18 0.60
C ASP A 104 -19.46 -0.08 -0.06
N VAL A 105 -19.44 -0.96 -1.06
CA VAL A 105 -18.22 -1.30 -1.80
C VAL A 105 -18.30 -0.86 -3.26
N GLY A 106 -17.13 -0.61 -3.87
CA GLY A 106 -17.04 -0.18 -5.28
C GLY A 106 -16.85 -1.32 -6.26
N SER A 107 -16.54 -2.53 -5.79
CA SER A 107 -16.23 -3.69 -6.62
C SER A 107 -16.56 -4.99 -5.89
N LEU A 108 -16.94 -6.01 -6.69
CA LEU A 108 -17.15 -7.39 -6.26
C LEU A 108 -16.14 -8.29 -6.97
N TYR A 109 -15.71 -9.34 -6.30
CA TYR A 109 -14.84 -10.34 -6.88
C TYR A 109 -15.63 -11.62 -7.12
N VAL A 110 -15.64 -12.10 -8.37
CA VAL A 110 -16.41 -13.26 -8.77
C VAL A 110 -15.57 -14.50 -8.63
N MET A 111 -16.09 -15.51 -7.95
CA MET A 111 -15.43 -16.80 -7.71
C MET A 111 -16.23 -17.95 -8.36
N ASP A 112 -15.50 -19.03 -8.62
CA ASP A 112 -16.09 -20.33 -8.99
C ASP A 112 -16.46 -21.17 -7.76
N GLU A 113 -16.88 -22.42 -8.00
CA GLU A 113 -17.23 -23.39 -6.96
C GLU A 113 -16.02 -23.79 -6.08
N ALA A 114 -14.80 -23.72 -6.63
CA ALA A 114 -13.55 -23.96 -5.92
C ALA A 114 -13.10 -22.75 -5.10
N LYS A 115 -13.88 -21.65 -5.10
CA LYS A 115 -13.57 -20.33 -4.50
C LYS A 115 -12.32 -19.66 -5.11
N GLU A 116 -12.01 -19.97 -6.35
CA GLU A 116 -10.99 -19.31 -7.14
C GLU A 116 -11.53 -18.08 -7.85
N LEU A 117 -10.67 -17.05 -8.01
CA LEU A 117 -11.02 -15.81 -8.71
C LEU A 117 -11.26 -16.06 -10.20
N LEU A 118 -12.46 -15.77 -10.65
CA LEU A 118 -12.85 -15.78 -12.07
C LEU A 118 -12.82 -14.39 -12.69
N GLY A 119 -13.17 -13.35 -11.92
CA GLY A 119 -13.27 -12.01 -12.45
C GLY A 119 -13.59 -10.96 -11.40
N VAL A 120 -13.71 -9.73 -11.89
CA VAL A 120 -14.05 -8.54 -11.08
C VAL A 120 -15.19 -7.80 -11.73
N LEU A 121 -16.09 -7.28 -10.91
CA LEU A 121 -17.18 -6.39 -11.29
C LEU A 121 -17.02 -5.04 -10.62
N SER A 122 -17.08 -3.99 -11.40
CA SER A 122 -17.16 -2.62 -10.92
C SER A 122 -18.59 -2.07 -10.97
N ARG A 123 -18.83 -0.94 -10.29
CA ARG A 123 -20.09 -0.19 -10.44
C ARG A 123 -20.40 0.15 -11.90
N LYS A 124 -19.37 0.46 -12.71
CA LYS A 124 -19.52 0.78 -14.14
C LYS A 124 -20.02 -0.42 -14.95
N ASP A 125 -19.51 -1.61 -14.65
CA ASP A 125 -19.91 -2.84 -15.33
C ASP A 125 -21.37 -3.18 -15.03
N LEU A 126 -21.76 -3.11 -13.75
CA LEU A 126 -23.13 -3.36 -13.32
C LEU A 126 -24.12 -2.30 -13.85
N LEU A 127 -23.72 -1.03 -13.85
CA LEU A 127 -24.54 0.04 -14.45
C LEU A 127 -24.75 -0.21 -15.95
N ARG A 128 -23.69 -0.54 -16.68
CA ARG A 128 -23.79 -0.86 -18.12
C ARG A 128 -24.68 -2.07 -18.36
N ALA A 129 -24.54 -3.12 -17.56
CA ALA A 129 -25.36 -4.32 -17.68
C ALA A 129 -26.83 -4.04 -17.37
N SER A 130 -27.14 -3.23 -16.35
CA SER A 130 -28.51 -2.90 -15.95
C SER A 130 -29.32 -2.15 -17.01
N LEU A 131 -28.66 -1.46 -17.95
CA LEU A 131 -29.34 -0.74 -19.04
C LEU A 131 -29.79 -1.64 -20.20
N ASN A 132 -29.19 -2.82 -20.36
CA ASN A 132 -29.30 -3.61 -21.57
C ASN A 132 -29.74 -5.06 -21.34
N THR A 133 -29.96 -5.50 -20.09
CA THR A 133 -30.26 -6.91 -19.78
C THR A 133 -31.36 -7.05 -18.74
N ASN A 134 -31.99 -8.24 -18.70
CA ASN A 134 -32.84 -8.63 -17.58
C ASN A 134 -31.97 -8.88 -16.34
N ILE A 135 -31.90 -7.90 -15.43
CA ILE A 135 -31.04 -7.92 -14.27
C ILE A 135 -31.34 -9.04 -13.25
N ASP A 136 -32.58 -9.56 -13.26
CA ASP A 136 -33.02 -10.65 -12.37
C ASP A 136 -32.53 -12.03 -12.84
N GLY A 137 -32.53 -12.24 -14.15
CA GLY A 137 -32.20 -13.54 -14.75
C GLY A 137 -30.78 -13.62 -15.33
N THR A 138 -30.02 -12.53 -15.33
CA THR A 138 -28.68 -12.51 -15.94
C THR A 138 -27.60 -12.66 -14.87
N PRO A 139 -26.76 -13.69 -14.96
CA PRO A 139 -25.65 -13.88 -14.01
C PRO A 139 -24.52 -12.88 -14.23
N VAL A 140 -23.82 -12.51 -13.17
CA VAL A 140 -22.67 -11.57 -13.20
C VAL A 140 -21.51 -12.05 -14.10
N ALA A 141 -21.41 -13.35 -14.32
CA ALA A 141 -20.41 -13.92 -15.23
C ALA A 141 -20.49 -13.38 -16.66
N VAL A 142 -21.63 -12.80 -17.07
CA VAL A 142 -21.82 -12.22 -18.41
C VAL A 142 -21.14 -10.86 -18.55
N CYS A 143 -21.05 -10.07 -17.47
CA CYS A 143 -20.58 -8.68 -17.52
C CYS A 143 -19.27 -8.41 -16.75
N MET A 144 -18.69 -9.41 -16.07
CA MET A 144 -17.45 -9.25 -15.34
C MET A 144 -16.23 -9.10 -16.24
N THR A 145 -15.21 -8.39 -15.78
CA THR A 145 -13.86 -8.48 -16.33
C THR A 145 -13.25 -9.80 -15.89
N ARG A 146 -12.89 -10.67 -16.84
CA ARG A 146 -12.40 -12.04 -16.58
C ARG A 146 -10.88 -12.09 -16.39
N VAL A 147 -10.41 -13.06 -15.61
CA VAL A 147 -9.02 -13.52 -15.65
C VAL A 147 -8.72 -14.05 -17.07
N PRO A 148 -7.56 -13.72 -17.70
CA PRO A 148 -6.37 -13.08 -17.13
C PRO A 148 -6.31 -11.54 -17.23
N HIS A 149 -7.39 -10.86 -17.62
CA HIS A 149 -7.40 -9.40 -17.79
C HIS A 149 -7.47 -8.66 -16.44
N VAL A 150 -7.87 -9.34 -15.37
CA VAL A 150 -7.88 -8.79 -14.01
C VAL A 150 -6.45 -8.54 -13.55
N LYS A 151 -6.17 -7.33 -13.08
CA LYS A 151 -4.91 -7.00 -12.42
C LYS A 151 -5.02 -7.33 -10.93
N THR A 152 -4.03 -8.01 -10.40
CA THR A 152 -3.94 -8.44 -9.00
C THR A 152 -2.65 -7.92 -8.38
N CYS A 153 -2.54 -7.96 -7.06
CA CYS A 153 -1.30 -7.74 -6.33
C CYS A 153 -1.17 -8.76 -5.19
N THR A 154 0.02 -8.86 -4.60
CA THR A 154 0.29 -9.70 -3.43
C THR A 154 0.35 -8.87 -2.16
N PRO A 155 0.29 -9.49 -0.96
CA PRO A 155 0.40 -8.78 0.32
C PRO A 155 1.66 -7.93 0.47
N GLU A 156 2.80 -8.39 -0.07
CA GLU A 156 4.09 -7.69 0.01
C GLU A 156 4.25 -6.55 -1.01
N PHE A 157 3.27 -6.38 -1.88
CA PHE A 157 3.32 -5.35 -2.92
C PHE A 157 3.35 -3.95 -2.29
N PRO A 158 4.28 -3.06 -2.71
CA PRO A 158 4.31 -1.69 -2.21
C PRO A 158 3.03 -0.92 -2.55
N ILE A 159 2.51 -0.13 -1.62
CA ILE A 159 1.24 0.60 -1.86
C ILE A 159 1.33 1.61 -3.01
N LEU A 160 2.49 2.18 -3.27
CA LEU A 160 2.69 3.12 -4.38
C LEU A 160 2.66 2.40 -5.74
N GLU A 161 3.21 1.19 -5.83
CA GLU A 161 3.09 0.37 -7.04
C GLU A 161 1.64 -0.08 -7.26
N ALA A 162 0.90 -0.36 -6.16
CA ALA A 162 -0.53 -0.62 -6.24
C ALA A 162 -1.30 0.62 -6.74
N ALA A 163 -0.94 1.82 -6.26
CA ALA A 163 -1.53 3.08 -6.72
C ALA A 163 -1.26 3.33 -8.22
N ASP A 164 -0.02 3.12 -8.67
CA ASP A 164 0.34 3.23 -10.08
C ASP A 164 -0.45 2.23 -10.95
N THR A 165 -0.55 0.98 -10.49
CA THR A 165 -1.34 -0.06 -11.17
C THR A 165 -2.82 0.34 -11.28
N LEU A 166 -3.42 0.81 -10.18
CA LEU A 166 -4.81 1.29 -10.16
C LEU A 166 -5.04 2.44 -11.15
N GLN A 167 -4.08 3.37 -11.24
CA GLN A 167 -4.15 4.51 -12.13
C GLN A 167 -3.93 4.11 -13.59
N LYS A 168 -2.88 3.35 -13.88
CA LYS A 168 -2.50 2.92 -15.23
C LYS A 168 -3.59 2.11 -15.93
N TYR A 169 -4.29 1.25 -15.18
CA TYR A 169 -5.37 0.42 -15.72
C TYR A 169 -6.77 1.00 -15.49
N GLU A 170 -6.85 2.22 -14.93
CA GLU A 170 -8.09 2.95 -14.67
C GLU A 170 -9.12 2.15 -13.86
N VAL A 171 -8.64 1.30 -12.93
CA VAL A 171 -9.47 0.49 -12.03
C VAL A 171 -9.50 1.09 -10.63
N ASP A 172 -10.58 0.85 -9.87
CA ASP A 172 -10.77 1.42 -8.53
C ASP A 172 -10.31 0.49 -7.42
N SER A 173 -10.11 -0.80 -7.72
CA SER A 173 -9.60 -1.79 -6.78
C SER A 173 -8.80 -2.89 -7.46
N LEU A 174 -7.83 -3.47 -6.71
CA LEU A 174 -7.13 -4.69 -7.07
C LEU A 174 -7.46 -5.78 -6.05
N PRO A 175 -7.78 -7.01 -6.48
CA PRO A 175 -7.78 -8.16 -5.60
C PRO A 175 -6.35 -8.43 -5.12
N VAL A 176 -6.21 -8.64 -3.82
CA VAL A 176 -4.96 -9.10 -3.21
C VAL A 176 -5.04 -10.62 -3.14
N VAL A 177 -4.09 -11.28 -3.79
CA VAL A 177 -4.08 -12.75 -3.91
C VAL A 177 -2.90 -13.35 -3.16
N GLU A 178 -3.03 -14.61 -2.75
CA GLU A 178 -1.91 -15.34 -2.17
C GLU A 178 -0.77 -15.49 -3.20
N LYS A 179 0.47 -15.39 -2.72
CA LYS A 179 1.65 -15.49 -3.57
C LYS A 179 1.77 -16.88 -4.22
N GLU A 180 1.47 -17.91 -3.46
CA GLU A 180 1.53 -19.31 -3.87
C GLU A 180 0.31 -19.75 -4.68
N ASN A 181 -0.81 -19.05 -4.54
CA ASN A 181 -2.06 -19.30 -5.28
C ASN A 181 -2.65 -17.98 -5.81
N PRO A 182 -2.27 -17.55 -7.04
CA PRO A 182 -2.74 -16.30 -7.64
C PRO A 182 -4.25 -16.22 -7.92
N LYS A 183 -4.98 -17.31 -7.72
CA LYS A 183 -6.44 -17.33 -7.84
C LYS A 183 -7.16 -17.19 -6.50
N LYS A 184 -6.46 -17.32 -5.38
CA LYS A 184 -7.05 -17.19 -4.06
C LYS A 184 -6.99 -15.74 -3.57
N VAL A 185 -8.15 -15.09 -3.53
CA VAL A 185 -8.27 -13.71 -3.04
C VAL A 185 -8.32 -13.71 -1.52
N ILE A 186 -7.42 -12.95 -0.90
CA ILE A 186 -7.30 -12.81 0.56
C ILE A 186 -7.58 -11.38 1.03
N GLY A 187 -7.66 -10.42 0.12
CA GLY A 187 -7.89 -9.02 0.43
C GLY A 187 -8.24 -8.21 -0.81
N LYS A 188 -8.41 -6.92 -0.60
CA LYS A 188 -8.51 -5.91 -1.66
C LYS A 188 -7.76 -4.65 -1.27
N ILE A 189 -7.19 -3.97 -2.26
CA ILE A 189 -6.68 -2.61 -2.11
C ILE A 189 -7.43 -1.68 -3.06
N THR A 190 -7.77 -0.47 -2.60
CA THR A 190 -8.55 0.50 -3.38
C THR A 190 -7.86 1.86 -3.41
N LYS A 191 -8.15 2.69 -4.43
CA LYS A 191 -7.70 4.09 -4.50
C LYS A 191 -8.05 4.86 -3.22
N THR A 192 -9.29 4.71 -2.75
CA THR A 192 -9.76 5.36 -1.51
C THR A 192 -8.94 4.94 -0.30
N LYS A 193 -8.65 3.64 -0.16
CA LYS A 193 -7.88 3.14 0.99
C LYS A 193 -6.45 3.67 1.01
N ILE A 194 -5.80 3.71 -0.14
CA ILE A 194 -4.45 4.29 -0.29
C ILE A 194 -4.49 5.80 0.03
N LEU A 195 -5.45 6.54 -0.54
CA LEU A 195 -5.59 7.97 -0.29
C LEU A 195 -5.86 8.27 1.20
N THR A 196 -6.74 7.50 1.84
CA THR A 196 -7.02 7.62 3.28
C THR A 196 -5.76 7.43 4.10
N TYR A 197 -4.98 6.38 3.79
CA TYR A 197 -3.72 6.08 4.48
C TYR A 197 -2.72 7.24 4.32
N ILE A 198 -2.46 7.69 3.10
CA ILE A 198 -1.53 8.80 2.81
C ILE A 198 -1.97 10.08 3.53
N THR A 199 -3.26 10.40 3.49
CA THR A 199 -3.81 11.60 4.15
C THR A 199 -3.68 11.52 5.67
N GLN A 200 -3.89 10.34 6.25
CA GLN A 200 -3.73 10.12 7.69
C GLN A 200 -2.27 10.29 8.11
N GLN A 201 -1.34 9.67 7.40
CA GLN A 201 0.08 9.79 7.67
C GLN A 201 0.56 11.25 7.55
N ALA A 202 0.07 12.00 6.55
CA ALA A 202 0.38 13.42 6.39
C ALA A 202 -0.12 14.27 7.56
N LYS A 203 -1.33 14.00 8.07
CA LYS A 203 -1.89 14.70 9.24
C LYS A 203 -1.10 14.41 10.52
N GLU A 204 -0.72 13.14 10.74
CA GLU A 204 0.09 12.73 11.89
C GLU A 204 1.48 13.40 11.85
N ALA A 205 2.12 13.49 10.67
CA ALA A 205 3.37 14.20 10.48
C ALA A 205 3.25 15.71 10.77
N ALA A 206 2.13 16.33 10.39
CA ALA A 206 1.89 17.75 10.64
C ALA A 206 1.59 18.09 12.12
N GLN A 207 0.94 17.18 12.87
CA GLN A 207 0.63 17.38 14.29
C GLN A 207 1.84 17.19 15.22
N ASN A 208 2.89 16.56 14.75
CA ASN A 208 4.13 16.35 15.52
C ASN A 208 5.18 17.49 15.29
N ARG A 209 4.74 18.59 14.67
CA ARG A 209 5.49 19.85 14.56
C ARG A 209 5.21 20.75 15.77
#